data_2733cafc4ab040563cd471b27951ebdc
#
_entry.id   2733cafc4ab040563cd471b27951ebdc
#
_cell.length_a   1.000
_cell.length_b   1.000
_cell.length_c   1.000
_cell.angle_alpha   90.00
_cell.angle_beta   90.00
_cell.angle_gamma   90.00
#
_symmetry.space_group_name_H-M   'P 1'
#
loop_
_entity.id
_entity.type
_entity.pdbx_description
1 polymer ?
#
loop_
_entity_poly.entity_id
_entity_poly.type
_entity_poly.pdbx_seq_one_letter_code
_entity_poly.pdbx_strand_id
1 'polypeptide(L)'
;MSNVLRLAIVDPDDSQRESLKSLLLGMDTIWLEAECSRYEFFSDVVAQTNPDIGLVAIDRDTDKALELVSQLGQSSPECAVLVVSSSSDGNLILQAMRAGAKEFLTQPLRIEDLLAALSRISERRFGRDENRPRGSRVIAVAGSIGGVGTTSLAVNLGCSLASDANNSVALIDLDLCLGDADVFLDIIPDYTLVDVAQNVTRLDFTLLKRSLTKHSSGLYLLPRPVQLEDIGLISAEDMQRVIGLMKATFTHLVLDLSKSYSAIDLIALEMANDVLLVTQLDLPCLRNVVRLMMSFGEMQGIADKVKIVINRVGFQSGQITLKKAAETIGKDIFWQLPNDYRAMIDVRNNGIPLIEHAPKAAITQSIVTLAEALGSEQKAAVGGVGGKKSGIGRLFQLWPGKAE
;
A
#
# COMPACT_ATOMS: atom_id res chain seq x y z
N MET A 1 4.76 -18.99 -2.73
CA MET A 1 5.17 -18.59 -4.10
C MET A 1 4.11 -17.65 -4.63
N SER A 2 4.44 -16.41 -4.96
CA SER A 2 3.49 -15.51 -5.61
C SER A 2 3.13 -16.10 -6.96
N ASN A 3 1.85 -16.38 -7.22
CA ASN A 3 1.39 -16.81 -8.53
C ASN A 3 1.55 -15.63 -9.48
N VAL A 4 2.61 -15.62 -10.26
CA VAL A 4 2.85 -14.65 -11.32
C VAL A 4 1.90 -14.99 -12.47
N LEU A 5 1.08 -14.03 -12.91
CA LEU A 5 0.22 -14.19 -14.07
C LEU A 5 1.06 -14.03 -15.35
N ARG A 6 1.03 -15.03 -16.20
CA ARG A 6 1.69 -14.99 -17.50
C ARG A 6 0.77 -14.31 -18.50
N LEU A 7 1.25 -13.26 -19.15
CA LEU A 7 0.45 -12.41 -20.01
C LEU A 7 1.08 -12.32 -21.41
N ALA A 8 0.24 -12.42 -22.44
CA ALA A 8 0.61 -12.13 -23.82
C ALA A 8 -0.19 -10.92 -24.33
N ILE A 9 0.43 -10.08 -25.14
CA ILE A 9 -0.18 -8.85 -25.68
C ILE A 9 -0.29 -8.97 -27.20
N VAL A 10 -1.42 -8.50 -27.77
CA VAL A 10 -1.51 -8.14 -29.16
C VAL A 10 -2.02 -6.71 -29.31
N ASP A 11 -1.21 -5.88 -29.97
CA ASP A 11 -1.59 -4.55 -30.39
C ASP A 11 -0.84 -4.22 -31.70
N PRO A 12 -1.55 -3.96 -32.80
CA PRO A 12 -0.93 -3.55 -34.07
C PRO A 12 -0.33 -2.14 -34.07
N ASP A 13 -0.66 -1.30 -33.08
CA ASP A 13 -0.03 0.00 -32.89
C ASP A 13 1.22 -0.12 -32.03
N ASP A 14 2.37 0.12 -32.64
CA ASP A 14 3.68 -0.02 -31.99
C ASP A 14 3.85 0.92 -30.79
N SER A 15 3.31 2.14 -30.86
CA SER A 15 3.44 3.13 -29.77
C SER A 15 2.57 2.75 -28.57
N GLN A 16 1.34 2.30 -28.84
CA GLN A 16 0.43 1.86 -27.77
C GLN A 16 0.92 0.55 -27.14
N ARG A 17 1.44 -0.39 -27.98
CA ARG A 17 2.01 -1.65 -27.50
C ARG A 17 3.20 -1.41 -26.56
N GLU A 18 4.13 -0.52 -26.90
CA GLU A 18 5.25 -0.17 -26.03
C GLU A 18 4.78 0.50 -24.72
N SER A 19 3.76 1.35 -24.78
CA SER A 19 3.18 1.97 -23.58
C SER A 19 2.53 0.93 -22.66
N LEU A 20 1.76 0.01 -23.24
CA LEU A 20 1.17 -1.12 -22.52
C LEU A 20 2.23 -2.04 -21.90
N LYS A 21 3.26 -2.37 -22.67
CA LYS A 21 4.40 -3.16 -22.23
C LYS A 21 5.11 -2.52 -21.05
N SER A 22 5.43 -1.23 -21.16
CA SER A 22 6.07 -0.47 -20.08
C SER A 22 5.24 -0.49 -18.79
N LEU A 23 3.91 -0.36 -18.92
CA LEU A 23 2.99 -0.45 -17.81
C LEU A 23 3.00 -1.84 -17.17
N LEU A 24 3.01 -2.90 -17.97
CA LEU A 24 2.91 -4.29 -17.53
C LEU A 24 4.23 -4.83 -16.97
N LEU A 25 5.36 -4.53 -17.62
CA LEU A 25 6.71 -4.88 -17.14
C LEU A 25 6.99 -4.30 -15.75
N GLY A 26 6.21 -3.32 -15.39
CA GLY A 26 6.20 -2.71 -14.12
C GLY A 26 5.48 -3.50 -13.00
N MET A 27 4.93 -4.69 -13.18
CA MET A 27 4.13 -5.39 -12.17
C MET A 27 4.76 -6.72 -11.74
N ASP A 28 5.25 -6.87 -10.50
CA ASP A 28 5.82 -8.12 -9.95
C ASP A 28 4.87 -9.34 -10.05
N THR A 29 3.56 -9.07 -10.23
CA THR A 29 2.53 -10.10 -10.35
C THR A 29 2.29 -10.55 -11.78
N ILE A 30 2.97 -9.95 -12.76
CA ILE A 30 2.83 -10.25 -14.18
C ILE A 30 4.17 -10.65 -14.77
N TRP A 31 4.15 -11.68 -15.59
CA TRP A 31 5.23 -12.04 -16.48
C TRP A 31 4.76 -11.86 -17.92
N LEU A 32 5.38 -10.91 -18.65
CA LEU A 32 5.10 -10.72 -20.06
C LEU A 32 5.79 -11.85 -20.84
N GLU A 33 4.97 -12.79 -21.31
CA GLU A 33 5.43 -14.00 -22.01
C GLU A 33 5.70 -13.74 -23.48
N ALA A 34 4.83 -12.96 -24.12
CA ALA A 34 4.94 -12.66 -25.55
C ALA A 34 4.25 -11.36 -25.91
N GLU A 35 4.75 -10.74 -26.98
CA GLU A 35 4.11 -9.60 -27.65
C GLU A 35 3.93 -9.89 -29.14
N CYS A 36 2.81 -9.44 -29.69
CA CYS A 36 2.46 -9.64 -31.09
C CYS A 36 1.92 -8.32 -31.70
N SER A 37 2.35 -8.03 -32.93
CA SER A 37 1.88 -6.86 -33.69
C SER A 37 0.75 -7.17 -34.67
N ARG A 38 0.30 -8.42 -34.74
CA ARG A 38 -0.73 -8.85 -35.71
C ARG A 38 -1.69 -9.83 -35.08
N TYR A 39 -2.98 -9.59 -35.31
CA TYR A 39 -4.06 -10.44 -34.77
C TYR A 39 -3.98 -11.88 -35.31
N GLU A 40 -3.61 -12.05 -36.58
CA GLU A 40 -3.60 -13.33 -37.27
C GLU A 40 -2.64 -14.36 -36.64
N PHE A 41 -1.58 -13.90 -36.00
CA PHE A 41 -0.57 -14.79 -35.36
C PHE A 41 -0.80 -14.99 -33.87
N PHE A 42 -1.67 -14.21 -33.24
CA PHE A 42 -1.79 -14.21 -31.79
C PHE A 42 -2.38 -15.49 -31.23
N SER A 43 -3.28 -16.15 -31.96
CA SER A 43 -3.80 -17.47 -31.55
C SER A 43 -2.69 -18.52 -31.47
N ASP A 44 -1.74 -18.51 -32.41
CA ASP A 44 -0.59 -19.42 -32.40
C ASP A 44 0.36 -19.11 -31.23
N VAL A 45 0.58 -17.82 -30.96
CA VAL A 45 1.38 -17.36 -29.82
C VAL A 45 0.74 -17.85 -28.51
N VAL A 46 -0.58 -17.68 -28.33
CA VAL A 46 -1.30 -18.15 -27.14
C VAL A 46 -1.22 -19.67 -27.00
N ALA A 47 -1.37 -20.40 -28.09
CA ALA A 47 -1.28 -21.87 -28.09
C ALA A 47 0.13 -22.39 -27.72
N GLN A 48 1.19 -21.68 -28.14
CA GLN A 48 2.59 -22.06 -27.87
C GLN A 48 3.02 -21.68 -26.45
N THR A 49 2.62 -20.51 -25.98
CA THR A 49 3.10 -19.95 -24.70
C THR A 49 2.19 -20.26 -23.52
N ASN A 50 0.92 -20.63 -23.77
CA ASN A 50 -0.09 -20.90 -22.74
C ASN A 50 -0.13 -19.81 -21.65
N PRO A 51 -0.38 -18.54 -22.01
CA PRO A 51 -0.46 -17.48 -21.03
C PRO A 51 -1.76 -17.57 -20.22
N ASP A 52 -1.74 -17.00 -19.04
CA ASP A 52 -2.93 -16.89 -18.19
C ASP A 52 -3.90 -15.82 -18.71
N ILE A 53 -3.33 -14.78 -19.35
CA ILE A 53 -4.08 -13.64 -19.86
C ILE A 53 -3.62 -13.30 -21.28
N GLY A 54 -4.57 -13.17 -22.18
CA GLY A 54 -4.39 -12.56 -23.51
C GLY A 54 -4.94 -11.14 -23.53
N LEU A 55 -4.08 -10.13 -23.60
CA LEU A 55 -4.49 -8.74 -23.74
C LEU A 55 -4.62 -8.39 -25.21
N VAL A 56 -5.82 -7.97 -25.63
CA VAL A 56 -6.15 -7.67 -27.03
C VAL A 56 -6.59 -6.21 -27.15
N ALA A 57 -5.76 -5.38 -27.82
CA ALA A 57 -6.14 -4.04 -28.21
C ALA A 57 -7.02 -4.09 -29.48
N ILE A 58 -8.18 -3.41 -29.49
CA ILE A 58 -9.18 -3.58 -30.55
C ILE A 58 -9.36 -2.35 -31.45
N ASP A 59 -8.66 -1.26 -31.18
CA ASP A 59 -8.94 0.03 -31.85
C ASP A 59 -8.49 0.06 -33.32
N ARG A 60 -7.50 -0.74 -33.71
CA ARG A 60 -6.93 -0.72 -35.07
C ARG A 60 -7.83 -1.40 -36.10
N ASP A 61 -8.40 -2.54 -35.75
CA ASP A 61 -9.33 -3.33 -36.58
C ASP A 61 -10.26 -4.11 -35.63
N THR A 62 -11.39 -3.48 -35.29
CA THR A 62 -12.32 -3.99 -34.29
C THR A 62 -12.92 -5.34 -34.69
N ASP A 63 -13.24 -5.54 -35.97
CA ASP A 63 -13.87 -6.77 -36.45
C ASP A 63 -12.91 -7.95 -36.33
N LYS A 64 -11.66 -7.82 -36.79
CA LYS A 64 -10.63 -8.85 -36.65
C LYS A 64 -10.27 -9.14 -35.19
N ALA A 65 -10.23 -8.09 -34.36
CA ALA A 65 -9.93 -8.24 -32.97
C ALA A 65 -11.05 -9.00 -32.21
N LEU A 66 -12.32 -8.72 -32.50
CA LEU A 66 -13.45 -9.42 -31.93
C LEU A 66 -13.52 -10.89 -32.42
N GLU A 67 -13.18 -11.14 -33.67
CA GLU A 67 -13.05 -12.50 -34.21
C GLU A 67 -11.94 -13.27 -33.47
N LEU A 68 -10.78 -12.64 -33.26
CA LEU A 68 -9.70 -13.22 -32.45
C LEU A 68 -10.14 -13.51 -31.00
N VAL A 69 -10.84 -12.58 -30.34
CA VAL A 69 -11.40 -12.81 -29.00
C VAL A 69 -12.31 -14.04 -28.97
N SER A 70 -13.17 -14.18 -29.97
CA SER A 70 -14.07 -15.35 -30.10
C SER A 70 -13.29 -16.65 -30.34
N GLN A 71 -12.30 -16.60 -31.20
CA GLN A 71 -11.41 -17.75 -31.49
C GLN A 71 -10.65 -18.21 -30.24
N LEU A 72 -10.04 -17.27 -29.48
CA LEU A 72 -9.34 -17.58 -28.24
C LEU A 72 -10.27 -18.18 -27.18
N GLY A 73 -11.51 -17.67 -27.08
CA GLY A 73 -12.51 -18.22 -26.16
C GLY A 73 -12.84 -19.69 -26.44
N GLN A 74 -12.71 -20.13 -27.69
CA GLN A 74 -12.98 -21.54 -28.13
C GLN A 74 -11.71 -22.40 -28.07
N SER A 75 -10.59 -21.89 -28.57
CA SER A 75 -9.35 -22.66 -28.73
C SER A 75 -8.50 -22.72 -27.44
N SER A 76 -8.61 -21.71 -26.60
CA SER A 76 -7.78 -21.56 -25.39
C SER A 76 -8.62 -21.07 -24.22
N PRO A 77 -9.62 -21.82 -23.73
CA PRO A 77 -10.57 -21.39 -22.69
C PRO A 77 -9.90 -21.08 -21.35
N GLU A 78 -8.69 -21.61 -21.12
CA GLU A 78 -7.88 -21.32 -19.93
C GLU A 78 -7.21 -19.94 -20.00
N CYS A 79 -7.04 -19.35 -21.18
CA CYS A 79 -6.51 -18.01 -21.34
C CYS A 79 -7.64 -16.98 -21.16
N ALA A 80 -7.55 -16.16 -20.11
CA ALA A 80 -8.54 -15.13 -19.90
C ALA A 80 -8.27 -13.94 -20.85
N VAL A 81 -9.21 -13.63 -21.74
CA VAL A 81 -9.05 -12.51 -22.68
C VAL A 81 -9.48 -11.21 -22.00
N LEU A 82 -8.56 -10.24 -21.98
CA LEU A 82 -8.74 -8.87 -21.53
C LEU A 82 -8.68 -7.94 -22.75
N VAL A 83 -9.75 -7.19 -22.99
CA VAL A 83 -9.84 -6.27 -24.14
C VAL A 83 -9.50 -4.85 -23.71
N VAL A 84 -8.75 -4.15 -24.54
CA VAL A 84 -8.38 -2.74 -24.34
C VAL A 84 -8.83 -1.91 -25.54
N SER A 85 -9.47 -0.76 -25.29
CA SER A 85 -9.94 0.16 -26.32
C SER A 85 -9.95 1.60 -25.85
N SER A 86 -9.75 2.55 -26.77
CA SER A 86 -9.97 3.98 -26.53
C SER A 86 -11.45 4.36 -26.50
N SER A 87 -12.33 3.48 -26.99
CA SER A 87 -13.77 3.70 -27.06
C SER A 87 -14.47 3.25 -25.77
N SER A 88 -15.38 4.07 -25.26
CA SER A 88 -16.28 3.75 -24.15
C SER A 88 -17.71 3.39 -24.62
N ASP A 89 -17.88 3.05 -25.91
CA ASP A 89 -19.20 2.69 -26.45
C ASP A 89 -19.72 1.40 -25.82
N GLY A 90 -20.89 1.48 -25.19
CA GLY A 90 -21.56 0.35 -24.54
C GLY A 90 -21.86 -0.81 -25.47
N ASN A 91 -22.12 -0.57 -26.78
CA ASN A 91 -22.36 -1.63 -27.75
C ASN A 91 -21.07 -2.41 -28.04
N LEU A 92 -19.93 -1.71 -28.17
CA LEU A 92 -18.63 -2.33 -28.38
C LEU A 92 -18.23 -3.18 -27.17
N ILE A 93 -18.44 -2.66 -25.96
CA ILE A 93 -18.19 -3.39 -24.71
C ILE A 93 -19.02 -4.69 -24.69
N LEU A 94 -20.32 -4.60 -25.01
CA LEU A 94 -21.20 -5.77 -25.05
C LEU A 94 -20.79 -6.78 -26.13
N GLN A 95 -20.32 -6.32 -27.28
CA GLN A 95 -19.81 -7.20 -28.36
C GLN A 95 -18.55 -7.94 -27.90
N ALA A 96 -17.59 -7.24 -27.30
CA ALA A 96 -16.36 -7.84 -26.77
C ALA A 96 -16.66 -8.90 -25.68
N MET A 97 -17.58 -8.58 -24.75
CA MET A 97 -17.99 -9.51 -23.71
C MET A 97 -18.71 -10.75 -24.28
N ARG A 98 -19.57 -10.57 -25.29
CA ARG A 98 -20.25 -11.67 -25.99
C ARG A 98 -19.29 -12.52 -26.82
N ALA A 99 -18.23 -11.91 -27.37
CA ALA A 99 -17.17 -12.63 -28.07
C ALA A 99 -16.32 -13.49 -27.12
N GLY A 100 -16.39 -13.28 -25.80
CA GLY A 100 -15.70 -14.11 -24.81
C GLY A 100 -14.68 -13.37 -23.94
N ALA A 101 -14.56 -12.03 -24.10
CA ALA A 101 -13.71 -11.24 -23.20
C ALA A 101 -14.16 -11.41 -21.75
N LYS A 102 -13.20 -11.49 -20.85
CA LYS A 102 -13.48 -11.59 -19.40
C LYS A 102 -13.50 -10.21 -18.74
N GLU A 103 -12.74 -9.27 -19.29
CA GLU A 103 -12.65 -7.88 -18.83
C GLU A 103 -12.50 -6.95 -20.03
N PHE A 104 -12.99 -5.72 -19.88
CA PHE A 104 -12.85 -4.65 -20.86
C PHE A 104 -12.31 -3.40 -20.16
N LEU A 105 -11.21 -2.85 -20.64
CA LEU A 105 -10.57 -1.66 -20.09
C LEU A 105 -10.55 -0.54 -21.13
N THR A 106 -10.85 0.67 -20.69
CA THR A 106 -10.83 1.86 -21.54
C THR A 106 -9.49 2.59 -21.43
N GLN A 107 -8.94 3.03 -22.57
CA GLN A 107 -7.73 3.89 -22.58
C GLN A 107 -8.10 5.36 -22.32
N PRO A 108 -7.22 6.15 -21.67
CA PRO A 108 -5.91 5.76 -21.15
C PRO A 108 -6.05 4.80 -19.96
N LEU A 109 -5.27 3.72 -19.97
CA LEU A 109 -5.33 2.71 -18.92
C LEU A 109 -4.91 3.30 -17.57
N ARG A 110 -5.84 3.27 -16.64
CA ARG A 110 -5.54 3.57 -15.23
C ARG A 110 -5.00 2.31 -14.57
N ILE A 111 -3.89 2.45 -13.87
CA ILE A 111 -3.25 1.32 -13.15
C ILE A 111 -4.23 0.62 -12.23
N GLU A 112 -5.09 1.38 -11.57
CA GLU A 112 -6.11 0.87 -10.64
C GLU A 112 -7.11 -0.06 -11.33
N ASP A 113 -7.60 0.33 -12.52
CA ASP A 113 -8.56 -0.46 -13.29
C ASP A 113 -7.93 -1.75 -13.82
N LEU A 114 -6.68 -1.66 -14.28
CA LEU A 114 -5.91 -2.82 -14.73
C LEU A 114 -5.67 -3.80 -13.56
N LEU A 115 -5.20 -3.32 -12.41
CA LEU A 115 -4.99 -4.16 -11.23
C LEU A 115 -6.28 -4.83 -10.75
N ALA A 116 -7.40 -4.10 -10.78
CA ALA A 116 -8.70 -4.66 -10.42
C ALA A 116 -9.14 -5.77 -11.38
N ALA A 117 -8.92 -5.59 -12.70
CA ALA A 117 -9.21 -6.61 -13.71
C ALA A 117 -8.33 -7.85 -13.54
N LEU A 118 -7.01 -7.66 -13.34
CA LEU A 118 -6.05 -8.74 -13.10
C LEU A 118 -6.37 -9.53 -11.83
N SER A 119 -6.77 -8.84 -10.76
CA SER A 119 -7.19 -9.47 -9.51
C SER A 119 -8.43 -10.36 -9.73
N ARG A 120 -9.45 -9.87 -10.44
CA ARG A 120 -10.64 -10.65 -10.76
C ARG A 120 -10.34 -11.89 -11.60
N ILE A 121 -9.40 -11.78 -12.56
CA ILE A 121 -8.98 -12.91 -13.38
C ILE A 121 -8.20 -13.93 -12.54
N SER A 122 -7.27 -13.46 -11.70
CA SER A 122 -6.49 -14.29 -10.79
C SER A 122 -7.39 -15.09 -9.83
N GLU A 123 -8.40 -14.43 -9.24
CA GLU A 123 -9.36 -15.08 -8.34
C GLU A 123 -10.17 -16.18 -9.02
N ARG A 124 -10.54 -15.98 -10.28
CA ARG A 124 -11.30 -17.00 -11.05
C ARG A 124 -10.44 -18.22 -11.40
N ARG A 125 -9.16 -18.01 -11.63
CA ARG A 125 -8.24 -19.06 -12.08
C ARG A 125 -7.62 -19.87 -10.93
N PHE A 126 -7.17 -19.19 -9.88
CA PHE A 126 -6.46 -19.82 -8.77
C PHE A 126 -7.33 -20.10 -7.55
N GLY A 127 -8.64 -19.85 -7.66
CA GLY A 127 -9.57 -19.91 -6.55
C GLY A 127 -9.52 -18.67 -5.66
N ARG A 128 -10.57 -18.48 -4.87
CA ARG A 128 -10.61 -17.46 -3.82
C ARG A 128 -9.66 -17.89 -2.70
N ASP A 129 -8.45 -17.42 -2.77
CA ASP A 129 -7.55 -17.46 -1.62
C ASP A 129 -8.09 -16.40 -0.64
N GLU A 130 -8.89 -16.86 0.33
CA GLU A 130 -9.53 -16.00 1.35
C GLU A 130 -8.50 -15.21 2.19
N ASN A 131 -7.21 -15.49 2.02
CA ASN A 131 -6.11 -14.90 2.76
C ASN A 131 -5.31 -13.83 1.98
N ARG A 132 -5.63 -13.51 0.72
CA ARG A 132 -4.93 -12.43 0.01
C ARG A 132 -5.64 -11.10 0.22
N PRO A 133 -4.97 -10.10 0.77
CA PRO A 133 -5.49 -8.74 0.82
C PRO A 133 -5.65 -8.19 -0.60
N ARG A 134 -6.86 -7.76 -0.93
CA ARG A 134 -7.21 -7.13 -2.21
C ARG A 134 -6.70 -5.69 -2.20
N GLY A 135 -5.55 -5.46 -2.78
CA GLY A 135 -4.92 -4.15 -2.86
C GLY A 135 -3.92 -3.86 -1.74
N SER A 136 -3.06 -2.90 -1.98
CA SER A 136 -2.11 -2.41 -0.98
C SER A 136 -2.84 -1.70 0.15
N ARG A 137 -2.48 -1.98 1.40
CA ARG A 137 -2.94 -1.20 2.54
C ARG A 137 -1.95 -0.08 2.84
N VAL A 138 -2.40 1.14 2.73
CA VAL A 138 -1.59 2.33 3.03
C VAL A 138 -1.89 2.79 4.45
N ILE A 139 -0.87 2.84 5.30
CA ILE A 139 -0.93 3.24 6.69
C ILE A 139 -0.08 4.49 6.85
N ALA A 140 -0.72 5.64 7.07
CA ALA A 140 -0.01 6.87 7.41
C ALA A 140 0.20 6.95 8.92
N VAL A 141 1.42 7.25 9.34
CA VAL A 141 1.76 7.47 10.77
C VAL A 141 2.05 8.94 10.95
N ALA A 142 1.20 9.61 11.70
CA ALA A 142 1.25 11.06 11.94
C ALA A 142 1.46 11.34 13.44
N GLY A 143 2.11 12.44 13.78
CA GLY A 143 2.39 12.82 15.17
C GLY A 143 1.69 14.09 15.61
N SER A 144 1.19 14.14 16.85
CA SER A 144 0.61 15.36 17.43
C SER A 144 1.65 16.43 17.70
N ILE A 145 2.89 16.03 18.00
CA ILE A 145 4.06 16.91 18.22
C ILE A 145 5.35 16.18 17.80
N GLY A 146 6.46 16.95 17.77
CA GLY A 146 7.80 16.38 17.60
C GLY A 146 8.20 15.46 18.76
N GLY A 147 8.88 14.36 18.46
CA GLY A 147 9.38 13.40 19.46
C GLY A 147 8.33 12.50 20.11
N VAL A 148 7.09 12.52 19.62
CA VAL A 148 6.00 11.66 20.14
C VAL A 148 6.20 10.18 19.80
N GLY A 149 7.09 9.85 18.84
CA GLY A 149 7.47 8.50 18.45
C GLY A 149 6.87 8.02 17.13
N THR A 150 6.60 8.93 16.21
CA THR A 150 6.05 8.66 14.87
C THR A 150 6.95 7.70 14.09
N THR A 151 8.20 8.09 13.81
CA THR A 151 9.19 7.27 13.10
C THR A 151 9.47 5.95 13.80
N SER A 152 9.57 5.97 15.14
CA SER A 152 9.75 4.74 15.93
C SER A 152 8.62 3.74 15.72
N LEU A 153 7.37 4.22 15.68
CA LEU A 153 6.21 3.37 15.38
C LEU A 153 6.21 2.94 13.91
N ALA A 154 6.44 3.85 12.97
CA ALA A 154 6.41 3.56 11.54
C ALA A 154 7.41 2.46 11.16
N VAL A 155 8.67 2.58 11.60
CA VAL A 155 9.73 1.59 11.34
C VAL A 155 9.38 0.24 11.96
N ASN A 156 9.06 0.19 13.25
CA ASN A 156 8.81 -1.08 13.94
C ASN A 156 7.48 -1.75 13.50
N LEU A 157 6.48 -0.98 13.12
CA LEU A 157 5.26 -1.49 12.50
C LEU A 157 5.56 -2.08 11.11
N GLY A 158 6.35 -1.38 10.30
CA GLY A 158 6.80 -1.85 8.99
C GLY A 158 7.58 -3.17 9.09
N CYS A 159 8.53 -3.27 10.02
CA CYS A 159 9.28 -4.50 10.27
C CYS A 159 8.38 -5.64 10.77
N SER A 160 7.43 -5.32 11.64
CA SER A 160 6.46 -6.31 12.15
C SER A 160 5.55 -6.84 11.04
N LEU A 161 5.06 -5.98 10.15
CA LEU A 161 4.27 -6.39 8.98
C LEU A 161 5.11 -7.22 8.00
N ALA A 162 6.38 -6.88 7.82
CA ALA A 162 7.30 -7.59 6.91
C ALA A 162 7.74 -8.96 7.42
N SER A 163 7.56 -9.26 8.70
CA SER A 163 7.88 -10.56 9.28
C SER A 163 6.95 -11.68 8.80
N ASP A 164 5.74 -11.35 8.30
CA ASP A 164 4.90 -12.32 7.60
C ASP A 164 5.38 -12.48 6.16
N ALA A 165 5.81 -13.69 5.79
CA ALA A 165 6.33 -14.02 4.47
C ALA A 165 5.34 -13.77 3.31
N ASN A 166 4.05 -13.64 3.61
CA ASN A 166 3.02 -13.31 2.61
C ASN A 166 2.94 -11.82 2.31
N ASN A 167 3.57 -10.97 3.14
CA ASN A 167 3.55 -9.54 2.99
C ASN A 167 4.80 -9.04 2.25
N SER A 168 4.59 -8.09 1.36
CA SER A 168 5.62 -7.23 0.79
C SER A 168 5.38 -5.84 1.33
N VAL A 169 6.30 -5.31 2.14
CA VAL A 169 6.09 -4.07 2.91
C VAL A 169 7.13 -3.04 2.55
N ALA A 170 6.68 -1.80 2.30
CA ALA A 170 7.57 -0.67 2.12
C ALA A 170 7.24 0.46 3.10
N LEU A 171 8.27 1.19 3.49
CA LEU A 171 8.21 2.42 4.28
C LEU A 171 8.73 3.58 3.44
N ILE A 172 7.98 4.68 3.40
CA ILE A 172 8.43 5.95 2.84
C ILE A 172 8.61 6.95 3.98
N ASP A 173 9.81 7.52 4.09
CA ASP A 173 10.10 8.60 5.04
C ASP A 173 9.72 9.94 4.41
N LEU A 174 8.62 10.52 4.89
CA LEU A 174 8.09 11.82 4.45
C LEU A 174 8.47 12.98 5.39
N ASP A 175 9.22 12.74 6.45
CA ASP A 175 9.89 13.83 7.18
C ASP A 175 11.14 14.27 6.40
N LEU A 176 10.91 14.93 5.27
CA LEU A 176 11.94 15.27 4.28
C LEU A 176 13.10 16.09 4.83
N CYS A 177 12.88 16.79 5.93
CA CYS A 177 13.91 17.63 6.56
C CYS A 177 14.78 16.86 7.55
N LEU A 178 14.15 16.10 8.44
CA LEU A 178 14.81 15.54 9.63
C LEU A 178 14.37 14.08 9.90
N GLY A 179 13.89 13.37 8.88
CA GLY A 179 13.59 11.96 8.98
C GLY A 179 14.85 11.12 9.23
N ASP A 180 14.73 10.07 10.01
CA ASP A 180 15.83 9.22 10.44
C ASP A 180 15.48 7.72 10.26
N ALA A 181 14.54 7.37 9.37
CA ALA A 181 14.14 5.98 9.19
C ALA A 181 15.29 5.06 8.74
N ASP A 182 16.23 5.57 7.96
CA ASP A 182 17.46 4.91 7.55
C ASP A 182 18.39 4.63 8.74
N VAL A 183 18.52 5.59 9.68
CA VAL A 183 19.29 5.43 10.92
C VAL A 183 18.67 4.38 11.84
N PHE A 184 17.33 4.34 11.94
CA PHE A 184 16.61 3.32 12.73
C PHE A 184 16.79 1.90 12.20
N LEU A 185 17.22 1.74 10.96
CA LEU A 185 17.42 0.45 10.28
C LEU A 185 18.91 0.14 10.02
N ASP A 186 19.82 1.02 10.42
CA ASP A 186 21.26 0.94 10.13
C ASP A 186 21.55 0.61 8.67
N ILE A 187 20.92 1.32 7.76
CA ILE A 187 21.07 1.13 6.31
C ILE A 187 21.57 2.42 5.65
N ILE A 188 22.38 2.25 4.62
CA ILE A 188 22.87 3.34 3.78
C ILE A 188 22.20 3.18 2.40
N PRO A 189 21.21 4.02 2.09
CA PRO A 189 20.51 3.94 0.81
C PRO A 189 21.34 4.46 -0.35
N ASP A 190 21.26 3.78 -1.51
CA ASP A 190 21.86 4.25 -2.76
C ASP A 190 21.00 5.33 -3.44
N TYR A 191 19.68 5.28 -3.23
CA TYR A 191 18.70 6.19 -3.81
C TYR A 191 17.76 6.71 -2.73
N THR A 192 17.23 7.91 -2.99
CA THR A 192 16.34 8.62 -2.08
C THR A 192 15.00 8.95 -2.77
N LEU A 193 14.08 9.52 -2.00
CA LEU A 193 12.77 9.92 -2.51
C LEU A 193 12.85 10.90 -3.69
N VAL A 194 13.86 11.79 -3.72
CA VAL A 194 14.03 12.73 -4.84
C VAL A 194 14.40 12.02 -6.12
N ASP A 195 15.26 11.00 -6.06
CA ASP A 195 15.66 10.21 -7.22
C ASP A 195 14.46 9.48 -7.84
N VAL A 196 13.60 8.94 -6.98
CA VAL A 196 12.37 8.26 -7.40
C VAL A 196 11.34 9.25 -7.94
N ALA A 197 11.12 10.38 -7.26
CA ALA A 197 10.12 11.37 -7.65
C ALA A 197 10.44 12.02 -9.01
N GLN A 198 11.69 12.39 -9.24
CA GLN A 198 12.12 12.99 -10.50
C GLN A 198 12.03 12.04 -11.71
N ASN A 199 12.12 10.74 -11.46
CA ASN A 199 12.09 9.71 -12.49
C ASN A 199 10.79 8.93 -12.55
N VAL A 200 9.77 9.28 -11.77
CA VAL A 200 8.54 8.50 -11.58
C VAL A 200 7.81 8.13 -12.89
N THR A 201 7.90 8.99 -13.91
CA THR A 201 7.29 8.75 -15.23
C THR A 201 8.03 7.71 -16.08
N ARG A 202 9.27 7.38 -15.71
CA ARG A 202 10.14 6.41 -16.41
C ARG A 202 10.43 5.17 -15.60
N LEU A 203 10.02 5.17 -14.32
CA LEU A 203 10.21 4.03 -13.43
C LEU A 203 9.24 2.92 -13.79
N ASP A 204 9.81 1.77 -14.11
CA ASP A 204 9.12 0.51 -14.03
C ASP A 204 9.29 -0.11 -12.61
N PHE A 205 8.62 -1.21 -12.33
CA PHE A 205 8.70 -1.88 -11.04
C PHE A 205 10.08 -2.42 -10.69
N THR A 206 10.82 -2.89 -11.68
CA THR A 206 12.15 -3.44 -11.45
C THR A 206 13.10 -2.32 -11.03
N LEU A 207 13.00 -1.17 -11.69
CA LEU A 207 13.77 0.02 -11.34
C LEU A 207 13.31 0.59 -9.99
N LEU A 208 11.99 0.70 -9.75
CA LEU A 208 11.49 1.13 -8.44
C LEU A 208 12.02 0.23 -7.32
N LYS A 209 11.91 -1.08 -7.45
CA LYS A 209 12.35 -2.02 -6.42
C LYS A 209 13.86 -1.98 -6.17
N ARG A 210 14.65 -1.68 -7.22
CA ARG A 210 16.10 -1.44 -7.11
C ARG A 210 16.43 -0.10 -6.46
N SER A 211 15.52 0.88 -6.57
CA SER A 211 15.69 2.19 -5.92
C SER A 211 15.31 2.17 -4.43
N LEU A 212 14.79 1.05 -3.94
CA LEU A 212 14.48 0.85 -2.53
C LEU A 212 15.57 0.03 -1.86
N THR A 213 15.92 0.40 -0.62
CA THR A 213 16.87 -0.38 0.17
C THR A 213 16.12 -1.42 0.99
N LYS A 214 16.46 -2.69 0.83
CA LYS A 214 15.85 -3.79 1.58
C LYS A 214 16.63 -4.08 2.85
N HIS A 215 15.95 -3.97 3.99
CA HIS A 215 16.48 -4.35 5.30
C HIS A 215 16.38 -5.87 5.55
N SER A 216 17.19 -6.41 6.49
CA SER A 216 17.18 -7.84 6.90
C SER A 216 15.82 -8.35 7.37
N SER A 217 15.00 -7.49 8.01
CA SER A 217 13.62 -7.80 8.41
C SER A 217 12.65 -8.04 7.23
N GLY A 218 13.06 -7.78 5.99
CA GLY A 218 12.20 -7.86 4.82
C GLY A 218 11.53 -6.54 4.43
N LEU A 219 11.62 -5.50 5.29
CA LEU A 219 11.11 -4.16 5.01
C LEU A 219 11.92 -3.48 3.91
N TYR A 220 11.25 -2.84 2.95
CA TYR A 220 11.87 -1.96 1.97
C TYR A 220 11.73 -0.51 2.42
N LEU A 221 12.81 0.26 2.36
CA LEU A 221 12.81 1.68 2.70
C LEU A 221 13.02 2.54 1.45
N LEU A 222 12.19 3.57 1.32
CA LEU A 222 12.43 4.75 0.48
C LEU A 222 12.71 5.93 1.42
N PRO A 223 13.99 6.31 1.59
CA PRO A 223 14.37 7.33 2.56
C PRO A 223 14.14 8.74 2.01
N ARG A 224 14.14 9.71 2.91
CA ARG A 224 14.11 11.13 2.57
C ARG A 224 15.36 11.54 1.74
N PRO A 225 15.31 12.70 1.07
CA PRO A 225 16.50 13.29 0.44
C PRO A 225 17.64 13.52 1.44
N VAL A 226 18.88 13.34 1.00
CA VAL A 226 20.06 13.60 1.84
C VAL A 226 20.27 15.10 2.03
N GLN A 227 20.07 15.90 0.98
CA GLN A 227 20.28 17.34 1.01
C GLN A 227 18.95 18.09 1.17
N LEU A 228 18.95 19.12 2.04
CA LEU A 228 17.75 19.93 2.27
C LEU A 228 17.31 20.70 1.03
N GLU A 229 18.25 21.03 0.14
CA GLU A 229 18.00 21.74 -1.12
C GLU A 229 17.12 20.92 -2.09
N ASP A 230 17.23 19.60 -2.01
CA ASP A 230 16.50 18.68 -2.89
C ASP A 230 15.00 18.55 -2.53
N ILE A 231 14.61 18.98 -1.34
CA ILE A 231 13.21 18.90 -0.88
C ILE A 231 12.29 19.66 -1.84
N GLY A 232 12.72 20.83 -2.33
CA GLY A 232 11.98 21.65 -3.27
C GLY A 232 11.76 21.03 -4.65
N LEU A 233 12.46 19.94 -4.97
CA LEU A 233 12.35 19.20 -6.23
C LEU A 233 11.22 18.17 -6.23
N ILE A 234 10.59 17.92 -5.09
CA ILE A 234 9.51 16.94 -4.94
C ILE A 234 8.18 17.67 -4.87
N SER A 235 7.35 17.51 -5.90
CA SER A 235 5.99 18.05 -5.91
C SER A 235 4.98 17.09 -5.26
N ALA A 236 3.82 17.62 -4.85
CA ALA A 236 2.71 16.82 -4.36
C ALA A 236 2.19 15.84 -5.45
N GLU A 237 2.21 16.25 -6.72
CA GLU A 237 1.81 15.42 -7.85
C GLU A 237 2.79 14.24 -8.06
N ASP A 238 4.10 14.49 -7.97
CA ASP A 238 5.10 13.42 -8.05
C ASP A 238 4.91 12.44 -6.89
N MET A 239 4.66 12.94 -5.68
CA MET A 239 4.38 12.09 -4.53
C MET A 239 3.13 11.24 -4.72
N GLN A 240 2.05 11.79 -5.26
CA GLN A 240 0.85 11.01 -5.58
C GLN A 240 1.16 9.86 -6.54
N ARG A 241 1.99 10.10 -7.54
CA ARG A 241 2.44 9.07 -8.51
C ARG A 241 3.33 8.02 -7.83
N VAL A 242 4.29 8.45 -6.99
CA VAL A 242 5.17 7.54 -6.24
C VAL A 242 4.34 6.63 -5.34
N ILE A 243 3.43 7.19 -4.53
CA ILE A 243 2.55 6.39 -3.66
C ILE A 243 1.68 5.45 -4.50
N GLY A 244 1.15 5.90 -5.64
CA GLY A 244 0.37 5.08 -6.57
C GLY A 244 1.16 3.87 -7.08
N LEU A 245 2.40 4.09 -7.52
CA LEU A 245 3.29 3.05 -8.00
C LEU A 245 3.70 2.08 -6.88
N MET A 246 3.98 2.60 -5.68
CA MET A 246 4.28 1.79 -4.49
C MET A 246 3.09 0.94 -4.06
N LYS A 247 1.86 1.48 -4.10
CA LYS A 247 0.62 0.71 -3.85
C LYS A 247 0.44 -0.46 -4.81
N ALA A 248 0.86 -0.29 -6.05
CA ALA A 248 0.80 -1.35 -7.03
C ALA A 248 1.83 -2.46 -6.76
N THR A 249 2.97 -2.13 -6.10
CA THR A 249 4.11 -3.03 -5.88
C THR A 249 4.03 -3.80 -4.57
N PHE A 250 3.55 -3.18 -3.51
CA PHE A 250 3.62 -3.70 -2.14
C PHE A 250 2.24 -4.00 -1.59
N THR A 251 2.14 -5.03 -0.74
CA THR A 251 0.89 -5.37 -0.03
C THR A 251 0.58 -4.38 1.08
N HIS A 252 1.63 -3.81 1.68
CA HIS A 252 1.51 -2.81 2.73
C HIS A 252 2.48 -1.66 2.47
N LEU A 253 2.00 -0.44 2.65
CA LEU A 253 2.79 0.77 2.53
C LEU A 253 2.63 1.57 3.82
N VAL A 254 3.74 1.82 4.50
CA VAL A 254 3.80 2.68 5.69
C VAL A 254 4.35 4.03 5.28
N LEU A 255 3.67 5.11 5.64
CA LEU A 255 4.08 6.49 5.36
C LEU A 255 4.40 7.17 6.69
N ASP A 256 5.67 7.49 6.92
CA ASP A 256 6.11 8.24 8.12
C ASP A 256 5.99 9.73 7.83
N LEU A 257 4.94 10.37 8.36
CA LEU A 257 4.62 11.76 8.05
C LEU A 257 5.46 12.75 8.83
N SER A 258 5.74 13.87 8.18
CA SER A 258 6.35 15.01 8.84
C SER A 258 5.38 15.67 9.85
N LYS A 259 5.90 16.62 10.61
CA LYS A 259 5.11 17.42 11.56
C LYS A 259 4.59 18.73 10.95
N SER A 260 5.00 18.99 9.71
CA SER A 260 4.67 20.24 9.02
C SER A 260 3.28 20.21 8.40
N TYR A 261 2.73 18.99 8.16
CA TYR A 261 1.49 18.80 7.41
C TYR A 261 1.51 19.56 6.08
N SER A 262 2.62 19.41 5.35
CA SER A 262 2.84 19.98 4.02
C SER A 262 1.86 19.43 2.98
N ALA A 263 1.87 19.97 1.77
CA ALA A 263 1.08 19.42 0.66
C ALA A 263 1.37 17.93 0.40
N ILE A 264 2.61 17.50 0.62
CA ILE A 264 3.03 16.10 0.49
C ILE A 264 2.37 15.23 1.58
N ASP A 265 2.38 15.71 2.84
CA ASP A 265 1.72 15.00 3.94
C ASP A 265 0.20 14.88 3.72
N LEU A 266 -0.43 15.92 3.17
CA LEU A 266 -1.87 15.92 2.88
C LEU A 266 -2.22 14.89 1.81
N ILE A 267 -1.45 14.79 0.73
CA ILE A 267 -1.62 13.74 -0.28
C ILE A 267 -1.45 12.35 0.35
N ALA A 268 -0.47 12.17 1.22
CA ALA A 268 -0.26 10.91 1.93
C ALA A 268 -1.47 10.53 2.81
N LEU A 269 -2.06 11.50 3.53
CA LEU A 269 -3.27 11.31 4.33
C LEU A 269 -4.48 10.96 3.45
N GLU A 270 -4.65 11.62 2.31
CA GLU A 270 -5.73 11.34 1.36
C GLU A 270 -5.65 9.92 0.79
N MET A 271 -4.44 9.48 0.44
CA MET A 271 -4.20 8.16 -0.15
C MET A 271 -4.16 7.02 0.87
N ALA A 272 -4.05 7.33 2.17
CA ALA A 272 -4.03 6.35 3.24
C ALA A 272 -5.38 5.65 3.42
N ASN A 273 -5.35 4.37 3.81
CA ASN A 273 -6.50 3.62 4.30
C ASN A 273 -6.72 3.85 5.80
N ASP A 274 -5.61 3.95 6.55
CA ASP A 274 -5.59 4.21 7.98
C ASP A 274 -4.60 5.32 8.30
N VAL A 275 -4.96 6.20 9.22
CA VAL A 275 -4.09 7.25 9.74
C VAL A 275 -3.89 7.01 11.24
N LEU A 276 -2.72 6.54 11.63
CA LEU A 276 -2.33 6.36 13.02
C LEU A 276 -1.84 7.70 13.58
N LEU A 277 -2.69 8.42 14.31
CA LEU A 277 -2.33 9.68 14.93
C LEU A 277 -1.72 9.41 16.31
N VAL A 278 -0.39 9.48 16.37
CA VAL A 278 0.41 9.19 17.57
C VAL A 278 0.43 10.40 18.50
N THR A 279 0.11 10.17 19.77
CA THR A 279 0.06 11.19 20.79
C THR A 279 0.47 10.66 22.16
N GLN A 280 0.55 11.51 23.18
CA GLN A 280 0.84 11.16 24.57
C GLN A 280 -0.20 11.78 25.51
N LEU A 281 -0.24 11.30 26.78
CA LEU A 281 -1.18 11.78 27.80
C LEU A 281 -0.66 13.05 28.49
N ASP A 282 -0.38 14.08 27.69
CA ASP A 282 -0.04 15.41 28.18
C ASP A 282 -0.88 16.49 27.48
N LEU A 283 -1.01 17.64 28.12
CA LEU A 283 -1.90 18.71 27.65
C LEU A 283 -1.52 19.27 26.26
N PRO A 284 -0.24 19.57 25.95
CA PRO A 284 0.16 20.03 24.64
C PRO A 284 -0.17 19.02 23.53
N CYS A 285 0.09 17.71 23.74
CA CYS A 285 -0.21 16.67 22.80
C CYS A 285 -1.71 16.59 22.52
N LEU A 286 -2.55 16.52 23.55
CA LEU A 286 -4.00 16.40 23.40
C LEU A 286 -4.61 17.64 22.74
N ARG A 287 -4.14 18.85 23.08
CA ARG A 287 -4.57 20.07 22.41
C ARG A 287 -4.27 20.04 20.91
N ASN A 288 -3.10 19.56 20.52
CA ASN A 288 -2.75 19.47 19.10
C ASN A 288 -3.57 18.39 18.39
N VAL A 289 -3.84 17.24 19.03
CA VAL A 289 -4.76 16.24 18.48
C VAL A 289 -6.12 16.87 18.18
N VAL A 290 -6.70 17.62 19.12
CA VAL A 290 -8.01 18.29 18.91
C VAL A 290 -7.94 19.24 17.71
N ARG A 291 -6.88 20.05 17.60
CA ARG A 291 -6.68 20.96 16.45
C ARG A 291 -6.57 20.21 15.12
N LEU A 292 -5.78 19.12 15.08
CA LEU A 292 -5.64 18.28 13.90
C LEU A 292 -6.96 17.63 13.53
N MET A 293 -7.71 17.10 14.50
CA MET A 293 -9.03 16.50 14.24
C MET A 293 -10.04 17.52 13.69
N MET A 294 -10.00 18.78 14.14
CA MET A 294 -10.81 19.84 13.55
C MET A 294 -10.43 20.10 12.09
N SER A 295 -9.13 20.25 11.78
CA SER A 295 -8.66 20.44 10.40
C SER A 295 -8.97 19.24 9.50
N PHE A 296 -8.79 18.02 10.00
CA PHE A 296 -9.13 16.79 9.26
C PHE A 296 -10.64 16.63 9.05
N GLY A 297 -11.46 17.20 9.94
CA GLY A 297 -12.93 17.24 9.78
C GLY A 297 -13.39 18.10 8.61
N GLU A 298 -12.58 19.10 8.22
CA GLU A 298 -12.84 19.95 7.05
C GLU A 298 -12.41 19.29 5.73
N MET A 299 -11.58 18.21 5.81
CA MET A 299 -11.07 17.46 4.67
C MET A 299 -11.91 16.19 4.45
N GLN A 300 -12.39 16.00 3.23
CA GLN A 300 -13.29 14.89 2.90
C GLN A 300 -12.68 13.53 3.22
N GLY A 301 -13.29 12.79 4.16
CA GLY A 301 -12.97 11.39 4.46
C GLY A 301 -11.67 11.15 5.25
N ILE A 302 -10.89 12.17 5.63
CA ILE A 302 -9.66 11.98 6.40
C ILE A 302 -9.98 11.68 7.88
N ALA A 303 -10.87 12.43 8.50
CA ALA A 303 -11.20 12.26 9.92
C ALA A 303 -11.66 10.84 10.27
N ASP A 304 -12.39 10.19 9.37
CA ASP A 304 -12.90 8.83 9.57
C ASP A 304 -11.77 7.78 9.62
N LYS A 305 -10.70 8.01 8.84
CA LYS A 305 -9.53 7.12 8.77
C LYS A 305 -8.59 7.26 9.97
N VAL A 306 -8.72 8.33 10.76
CA VAL A 306 -7.83 8.60 11.90
C VAL A 306 -8.09 7.60 13.03
N LYS A 307 -7.03 6.99 13.49
CA LYS A 307 -6.99 6.09 14.65
C LYS A 307 -6.03 6.65 15.70
N ILE A 308 -6.53 6.94 16.89
CA ILE A 308 -5.73 7.57 17.95
C ILE A 308 -4.85 6.52 18.63
N VAL A 309 -3.54 6.74 18.61
CA VAL A 309 -2.55 5.88 19.25
C VAL A 309 -1.88 6.65 20.40
N ILE A 310 -2.09 6.19 21.63
CA ILE A 310 -1.40 6.75 22.81
C ILE A 310 -0.07 6.04 22.99
N ASN A 311 1.01 6.77 22.87
CA ASN A 311 2.36 6.26 23.08
C ASN A 311 2.83 6.54 24.53
N ARG A 312 3.82 5.75 25.00
CA ARG A 312 4.46 5.86 26.31
C ARG A 312 3.46 5.74 27.48
N VAL A 313 2.48 4.87 27.37
CA VAL A 313 1.53 4.62 28.46
C VAL A 313 2.29 4.04 29.65
N GLY A 314 2.04 4.59 30.84
CA GLY A 314 2.73 4.20 32.07
C GLY A 314 4.02 4.97 32.38
N PHE A 315 4.45 5.90 31.53
CA PHE A 315 5.67 6.71 31.76
C PHE A 315 5.53 7.71 32.92
N GLN A 316 4.35 8.26 33.08
CA GLN A 316 4.02 9.14 34.20
C GLN A 316 2.68 8.71 34.81
N SER A 317 2.60 8.65 36.14
CA SER A 317 1.34 8.59 36.87
C SER A 317 0.62 9.93 36.73
N GLY A 318 0.26 10.25 35.45
CA GLY A 318 -0.21 11.57 35.06
C GLY A 318 -1.64 11.82 35.49
N GLN A 319 -1.97 13.10 35.64
CA GLN A 319 -3.31 13.58 35.98
C GLN A 319 -4.36 13.33 34.88
N ILE A 320 -3.92 12.94 33.66
CA ILE A 320 -4.79 12.74 32.49
C ILE A 320 -5.00 11.25 32.27
N THR A 321 -6.23 10.81 32.49
CA THR A 321 -6.62 9.41 32.22
C THR A 321 -6.97 9.21 30.76
N LEU A 322 -6.87 7.95 30.27
CA LEU A 322 -7.28 7.58 28.91
C LEU A 322 -8.73 7.98 28.61
N LYS A 323 -9.63 7.80 29.59
CA LYS A 323 -11.03 8.20 29.46
C LYS A 323 -11.16 9.71 29.21
N LYS A 324 -10.47 10.53 30.03
CA LYS A 324 -10.48 12.00 29.87
C LYS A 324 -9.84 12.43 28.55
N ALA A 325 -8.81 11.73 28.10
CA ALA A 325 -8.19 11.98 26.79
C ALA A 325 -9.19 11.71 25.64
N ALA A 326 -9.86 10.54 25.65
CA ALA A 326 -10.89 10.20 24.66
C ALA A 326 -12.05 11.21 24.65
N GLU A 327 -12.55 11.60 25.82
CA GLU A 327 -13.58 12.64 25.96
C GLU A 327 -13.12 14.00 25.40
N THR A 328 -11.85 14.37 25.64
CA THR A 328 -11.29 15.65 25.17
C THR A 328 -11.09 15.64 23.64
N ILE A 329 -10.64 14.54 23.07
CA ILE A 329 -10.42 14.37 21.63
C ILE A 329 -11.75 14.22 20.87
N GLY A 330 -12.79 13.70 21.53
CA GLY A 330 -14.08 13.36 20.92
C GLY A 330 -14.02 12.09 20.06
N LYS A 331 -13.00 11.23 20.25
CA LYS A 331 -12.79 9.98 19.55
C LYS A 331 -12.18 8.92 20.46
N ASP A 332 -12.56 7.66 20.25
CA ASP A 332 -12.04 6.55 21.05
C ASP A 332 -10.54 6.33 20.81
N ILE A 333 -9.83 5.89 21.82
CA ILE A 333 -8.44 5.49 21.74
C ILE A 333 -8.38 4.13 21.05
N PHE A 334 -7.77 4.10 19.87
CA PHE A 334 -7.65 2.86 19.08
C PHE A 334 -6.57 1.93 19.64
N TRP A 335 -5.40 2.48 20.04
CA TRP A 335 -4.29 1.69 20.52
C TRP A 335 -3.49 2.37 21.62
N GLN A 336 -2.83 1.55 22.44
CA GLN A 336 -1.99 2.00 23.53
C GLN A 336 -0.64 1.28 23.45
N LEU A 337 0.44 2.05 23.35
CA LEU A 337 1.80 1.54 23.36
C LEU A 337 2.41 1.75 24.74
N PRO A 338 2.87 0.69 25.42
CA PRO A 338 3.52 0.83 26.71
C PRO A 338 4.84 1.58 26.60
N ASN A 339 5.22 2.29 27.64
CA ASN A 339 6.53 2.92 27.69
C ASN A 339 7.61 1.89 27.94
N ASP A 340 8.56 1.79 27.01
CA ASP A 340 9.82 1.06 27.18
C ASP A 340 10.97 1.90 26.64
N TYR A 341 11.34 2.91 27.40
CA TYR A 341 12.37 3.87 27.00
C TYR A 341 13.72 3.19 26.72
N ARG A 342 14.06 2.17 27.52
CA ARG A 342 15.35 1.47 27.40
C ARG A 342 15.43 0.68 26.09
N ALA A 343 14.44 -0.17 25.84
CA ALA A 343 14.39 -0.93 24.58
C ALA A 343 14.39 -0.01 23.36
N MET A 344 13.65 1.11 23.43
CA MET A 344 13.59 2.06 22.32
C MET A 344 14.89 2.83 22.06
N ILE A 345 15.66 3.16 23.10
CA ILE A 345 17.00 3.73 22.93
C ILE A 345 17.96 2.72 22.32
N ASP A 346 17.96 1.51 22.83
CA ASP A 346 18.85 0.45 22.32
C ASP A 346 18.58 0.16 20.86
N VAL A 347 17.29 0.03 20.45
CA VAL A 347 16.88 -0.13 19.04
C VAL A 347 17.38 1.02 18.17
N ARG A 348 17.12 2.25 18.58
CA ARG A 348 17.48 3.44 17.81
C ARG A 348 19.01 3.61 17.65
N ASN A 349 19.77 3.33 18.71
CA ASN A 349 21.21 3.52 18.69
C ASN A 349 21.97 2.39 17.97
N ASN A 350 21.36 1.21 17.88
CA ASN A 350 21.96 0.04 17.23
C ASN A 350 21.39 -0.24 15.84
N GLY A 351 20.32 0.47 15.41
CA GLY A 351 19.67 0.25 14.13
C GLY A 351 19.01 -1.12 13.99
N ILE A 352 18.67 -1.77 15.11
CA ILE A 352 18.07 -3.11 15.13
C ILE A 352 16.61 -3.00 15.55
N PRO A 353 15.62 -3.40 14.70
CA PRO A 353 14.20 -3.30 15.02
C PRO A 353 13.81 -4.07 16.29
N LEU A 354 12.77 -3.60 16.98
CA LEU A 354 12.26 -4.23 18.22
C LEU A 354 11.97 -5.73 18.08
N ILE A 355 11.46 -6.15 16.94
CA ILE A 355 11.11 -7.56 16.70
C ILE A 355 12.33 -8.47 16.72
N GLU A 356 13.50 -7.95 16.41
CA GLU A 356 14.79 -8.65 16.46
C GLU A 356 15.50 -8.45 17.80
N HIS A 357 15.57 -7.19 18.27
CA HIS A 357 16.31 -6.83 19.47
C HIS A 357 15.64 -7.31 20.77
N ALA A 358 14.35 -7.08 20.91
CA ALA A 358 13.59 -7.35 22.12
C ALA A 358 12.20 -7.99 21.83
N PRO A 359 12.16 -9.19 21.21
CA PRO A 359 10.90 -9.76 20.71
C PRO A 359 9.86 -10.03 21.82
N LYS A 360 10.30 -10.22 23.06
CA LYS A 360 9.42 -10.48 24.22
C LYS A 360 9.03 -9.24 25.00
N ALA A 361 9.57 -8.06 24.66
CA ALA A 361 9.22 -6.82 25.35
C ALA A 361 7.74 -6.46 25.12
N ALA A 362 7.09 -5.87 26.14
CA ALA A 362 5.68 -5.51 26.06
C ALA A 362 5.38 -4.55 24.91
N ILE A 363 6.29 -3.62 24.61
CA ILE A 363 6.16 -2.70 23.48
C ILE A 363 6.20 -3.44 22.14
N THR A 364 7.10 -4.41 21.99
CA THR A 364 7.20 -5.23 20.77
C THR A 364 5.92 -6.02 20.53
N GLN A 365 5.45 -6.72 21.55
CA GLN A 365 4.21 -7.49 21.47
C GLN A 365 3.00 -6.61 21.16
N SER A 366 2.96 -5.39 21.71
CA SER A 366 1.92 -4.43 21.42
C SER A 366 1.94 -3.98 19.95
N ILE A 367 3.13 -3.76 19.37
CA ILE A 367 3.26 -3.38 17.93
C ILE A 367 2.91 -4.56 17.01
N VAL A 368 3.32 -5.78 17.35
CA VAL A 368 2.93 -7.00 16.61
C VAL A 368 1.42 -7.16 16.58
N THR A 369 0.77 -7.03 17.74
CA THR A 369 -0.70 -7.13 17.82
C THR A 369 -1.40 -5.97 17.11
N LEU A 370 -0.82 -4.77 17.10
CA LEU A 370 -1.30 -3.65 16.28
C LEU A 370 -1.25 -3.97 14.77
N ALA A 371 -0.14 -4.57 14.32
CA ALA A 371 0.00 -5.00 12.92
C ALA A 371 -1.07 -6.04 12.53
N GLU A 372 -1.32 -7.02 13.40
CA GLU A 372 -2.38 -8.03 13.24
C GLU A 372 -3.78 -7.40 13.21
N ALA A 373 -4.06 -6.45 14.11
CA ALA A 373 -5.35 -5.75 14.17
C ALA A 373 -5.62 -4.96 12.88
N LEU A 374 -4.61 -4.26 12.37
CA LEU A 374 -4.70 -3.58 11.09
C LEU A 374 -4.93 -4.58 9.94
N GLY A 375 -4.29 -5.75 9.93
CA GLY A 375 -4.51 -6.81 8.94
C GLY A 375 -5.91 -7.45 9.01
N SER A 376 -6.47 -7.65 10.21
CA SER A 376 -7.77 -8.30 10.41
C SER A 376 -8.96 -7.41 10.00
N GLU A 377 -8.88 -6.10 10.18
CA GLU A 377 -9.91 -5.17 9.71
C GLU A 377 -10.06 -5.20 8.17
N GLN A 378 -8.98 -5.46 7.46
CA GLN A 378 -9.03 -5.66 6.02
C GLN A 378 -9.84 -6.91 5.64
N LYS A 379 -9.70 -8.01 6.40
CA LYS A 379 -10.48 -9.24 6.20
C LYS A 379 -11.97 -9.02 6.47
N ALA A 380 -12.31 -8.21 7.47
CA ALA A 380 -13.70 -7.90 7.82
C ALA A 380 -14.38 -6.95 6.82
N ALA A 381 -13.67 -5.96 6.29
CA ALA A 381 -14.18 -5.01 5.29
C ALA A 381 -14.49 -5.69 3.94
N VAL A 382 -13.78 -6.77 3.59
CA VAL A 382 -13.97 -7.55 2.37
C VAL A 382 -15.06 -8.62 2.52
N GLY A 383 -15.32 -9.11 3.74
CA GLY A 383 -16.31 -10.15 4.04
C GLY A 383 -17.74 -9.64 4.31
N GLY A 384 -17.99 -8.36 4.29
CA GLY A 384 -19.20 -7.75 4.82
C GLY A 384 -20.34 -7.51 3.82
N VAL A 385 -21.03 -8.59 3.41
CA VAL A 385 -22.49 -8.54 3.28
C VAL A 385 -23.06 -9.70 4.10
N GLY A 386 -23.43 -9.40 5.33
CA GLY A 386 -24.23 -10.26 6.20
C GLY A 386 -23.50 -10.84 7.40
N GLY A 387 -23.57 -10.18 8.55
CA GLY A 387 -23.27 -10.83 9.82
C GLY A 387 -22.87 -9.88 10.94
N LYS A 388 -23.78 -9.66 11.83
CA LYS A 388 -23.72 -9.18 13.23
C LYS A 388 -22.38 -8.63 13.74
N LYS A 389 -22.41 -7.37 14.18
CA LYS A 389 -21.42 -6.73 15.07
C LYS A 389 -21.08 -7.64 16.24
N SER A 390 -19.92 -8.29 16.17
CA SER A 390 -19.29 -8.98 17.29
C SER A 390 -18.25 -8.04 17.87
N GLY A 391 -18.54 -7.53 19.07
CA GLY A 391 -17.78 -6.48 19.72
C GLY A 391 -16.36 -6.91 20.05
N ILE A 392 -15.43 -6.06 19.68
CA ILE A 392 -14.01 -6.01 20.09
C ILE A 392 -13.85 -5.80 21.61
N GLY A 393 -14.96 -5.65 22.35
CA GLY A 393 -14.96 -5.45 23.81
C GLY A 393 -14.45 -6.61 24.67
N ARG A 394 -14.07 -7.76 24.10
CA ARG A 394 -13.62 -8.94 24.87
C ARG A 394 -12.11 -9.16 24.96
N LEU A 395 -11.31 -8.44 24.18
CA LEU A 395 -9.84 -8.57 24.24
C LEU A 395 -9.19 -7.74 25.36
N PHE A 396 -9.94 -6.83 25.99
CA PHE A 396 -9.44 -6.00 27.09
C PHE A 396 -9.47 -6.65 28.48
N GLN A 397 -9.89 -7.91 28.61
CA GLN A 397 -10.02 -8.59 29.90
C GLN A 397 -8.82 -9.46 30.31
N LEU A 398 -7.71 -9.46 29.55
CA LEU A 398 -6.53 -10.30 29.88
C LEU A 398 -5.37 -9.54 30.52
N TRP A 399 -5.59 -8.34 31.05
CA TRP A 399 -4.58 -7.67 31.87
C TRP A 399 -4.98 -7.77 33.37
N PRO A 400 -4.21 -8.48 34.21
CA PRO A 400 -4.46 -8.49 35.65
C PRO A 400 -4.03 -7.13 36.22
N GLY A 401 -4.97 -6.22 36.40
CA GLY A 401 -4.78 -5.03 37.21
C GLY A 401 -4.55 -5.46 38.64
N LYS A 402 -3.34 -5.34 39.17
CA LYS A 402 -3.13 -5.29 40.61
C LYS A 402 -3.62 -3.93 41.10
N ALA A 403 -4.68 -3.99 41.93
CA ALA A 403 -5.05 -2.90 42.80
C ALA A 403 -3.96 -2.76 43.87
N GLU A 404 -3.42 -1.58 44.03
CA GLU A 404 -3.15 -0.85 45.27
C GLU A 404 -2.82 0.60 44.91
#